data_91df3c0b1a7d8695c1049a38602ecadc
#
_entry.id   91df3c0b1a7d8695c1049a38602ecadc
#
_cell.length_a   1.000
_cell.length_b   1.000
_cell.length_c   1.000
_cell.angle_alpha   90.00
_cell.angle_beta   90.00
_cell.angle_gamma   90.00
#
_symmetry.space_group_name_H-M   'P 1'
#
loop_
_entity.id
_entity.type
_entity.pdbx_description
1 polymer ?
#
loop_
_entity_poly.entity_id
_entity_poly.type
_entity_poly.pdbx_seq_one_letter_code
_entity_poly.pdbx_strand_id
1 'polypeptide(L)'
;HCFCLDSWNRLWVGTSNGLIQVDPKTHGCKSIRLPGEIKSVFAVAEDKEGNVWIGTDKGLKRIETTGNQIRVEGNYEKENGLEEAGVRTIYVNNYNQIYAAYLNVVVRIDGREKEKIESVYTLRNGLTNGHVSCMVDDHIGNTWAGNNVGVMTIRNGQEAFYNYLSAGNCSAVCRLNDGRLLWANSWGLIFFDPSATKGDSGKKHLMLTDVEVGGETVLALSLI
;
A
#
# COMPACT_ATOMS: atom_id res chain seq x y z
N HIS A 1 -6.00 8.11 11.69
CA HIS A 1 -5.99 7.66 10.29
C HIS A 1 -5.26 6.33 10.14
N CYS A 2 -4.07 6.20 10.70
CA CYS A 2 -3.23 5.01 10.56
C CYS A 2 -2.35 4.81 11.80
N PHE A 3 -1.80 3.60 11.92
CA PHE A 3 -0.79 3.29 12.94
C PHE A 3 0.18 2.23 12.40
N CYS A 4 1.39 2.23 12.96
CA CYS A 4 2.43 1.25 12.67
C CYS A 4 3.24 1.00 13.94
N LEU A 5 3.40 -0.25 14.32
CA LEU A 5 4.34 -0.65 15.36
C LEU A 5 5.65 -1.01 14.67
N ASP A 6 6.72 -0.27 14.99
CA ASP A 6 8.01 -0.49 14.38
C ASP A 6 8.84 -1.60 15.08
N SER A 7 9.93 -1.99 14.47
CA SER A 7 10.84 -3.03 14.95
C SER A 7 11.50 -2.69 16.31
N TRP A 8 11.50 -1.42 16.70
CA TRP A 8 11.94 -0.92 18.01
C TRP A 8 10.83 -0.89 19.06
N ASN A 9 9.65 -1.45 18.73
CA ASN A 9 8.47 -1.45 19.58
C ASN A 9 7.94 -0.04 19.91
N ARG A 10 8.05 0.90 18.98
CA ARG A 10 7.44 2.23 19.06
C ARG A 10 6.18 2.25 18.20
N LEU A 11 5.08 2.72 18.75
CA LEU A 11 3.84 2.86 18.03
C LEU A 11 3.75 4.27 17.40
N TRP A 12 3.71 4.31 16.10
CA TRP A 12 3.50 5.53 15.31
C TRP A 12 2.02 5.68 14.97
N VAL A 13 1.46 6.85 15.25
CA VAL A 13 0.04 7.13 15.01
C VAL A 13 -0.08 8.38 14.14
N GLY A 14 -0.57 8.18 12.92
CA GLY A 14 -0.88 9.26 11.99
C GLY A 14 -2.29 9.81 12.24
N THR A 15 -2.38 11.12 12.36
CA THR A 15 -3.61 11.83 12.68
C THR A 15 -3.88 12.98 11.72
N SER A 16 -5.07 13.59 11.80
CA SER A 16 -5.39 14.84 11.12
C SER A 16 -4.66 16.08 11.69
N ASN A 17 -3.87 15.88 12.74
CA ASN A 17 -3.09 16.94 13.39
C ASN A 17 -1.61 16.50 13.55
N GLY A 18 -1.06 15.80 12.56
CA GLY A 18 0.33 15.37 12.52
C GLY A 18 0.57 13.95 12.99
N LEU A 19 1.79 13.70 13.48
CA LEU A 19 2.30 12.40 13.87
C LEU A 19 2.58 12.33 15.36
N ILE A 20 2.16 11.23 15.99
CA ILE A 20 2.42 10.93 17.39
C ILE A 20 3.21 9.63 17.49
N GLN A 21 4.23 9.62 18.33
CA GLN A 21 4.93 8.41 18.77
C GLN A 21 4.43 8.04 20.16
N VAL A 22 4.06 6.78 20.33
CA VAL A 22 3.62 6.23 21.62
C VAL A 22 4.57 5.09 22.02
N ASP A 23 5.00 5.09 23.26
CA ASP A 23 5.68 3.95 23.87
C ASP A 23 4.63 2.99 24.45
N PRO A 24 4.47 1.77 23.91
CA PRO A 24 3.44 0.85 24.36
C PRO A 24 3.64 0.36 25.81
N LYS A 25 4.87 0.45 26.35
CA LYS A 25 5.17 -0.01 27.71
C LYS A 25 4.85 1.05 28.77
N THR A 26 5.24 2.30 28.50
CA THR A 26 5.07 3.41 29.44
C THR A 26 3.79 4.21 29.20
N HIS A 27 3.13 3.99 28.04
CA HIS A 27 2.03 4.80 27.51
C HIS A 27 2.40 6.29 27.31
N GLY A 28 3.69 6.60 27.30
CA GLY A 28 4.19 7.93 27.01
C GLY A 28 3.92 8.33 25.56
N CYS A 29 3.39 9.53 25.34
CA CYS A 29 3.08 10.06 24.03
C CYS A 29 4.00 11.25 23.72
N LYS A 30 4.56 11.27 22.50
CA LYS A 30 5.39 12.35 21.99
C LYS A 30 4.86 12.81 20.64
N SER A 31 4.49 14.07 20.52
CA SER A 31 4.20 14.67 19.22
C SER A 31 5.49 14.89 18.43
N ILE A 32 5.49 14.47 17.18
CA ILE A 32 6.64 14.60 16.29
C ILE A 32 6.43 15.85 15.42
N ARG A 33 7.38 16.77 15.53
CA ARG A 33 7.36 17.98 14.71
C ARG A 33 7.73 17.60 13.28
N LEU A 34 6.81 17.80 12.35
CA LEU A 34 7.02 17.60 10.92
C LEU A 34 7.46 18.92 10.27
N PRO A 35 8.30 18.87 9.22
CA PRO A 35 8.73 20.07 8.49
C PRO A 35 7.60 20.64 7.65
N GLY A 36 7.66 21.95 7.40
CA GLY A 36 6.66 22.64 6.59
C GLY A 36 5.29 22.75 7.27
N GLU A 37 4.28 22.94 6.45
CA GLU A 37 2.87 23.06 6.89
C GLU A 37 2.12 21.72 6.81
N ILE A 38 2.78 20.61 7.13
CA ILE A 38 2.14 19.28 7.16
C ILE A 38 1.11 19.26 8.29
N LYS A 39 -0.15 19.02 7.92
CA LYS A 39 -1.27 18.93 8.85
C LYS A 39 -1.66 17.50 9.13
N SER A 40 -1.78 16.68 8.09
CA SER A 40 -2.33 15.33 8.21
C SER A 40 -1.32 14.28 7.83
N VAL A 41 -1.29 13.17 8.59
CA VAL A 41 -0.56 11.95 8.27
C VAL A 41 -1.58 10.83 8.01
N PHE A 42 -1.59 10.30 6.79
CA PHE A 42 -2.58 9.34 6.31
C PHE A 42 -2.08 7.90 6.32
N ALA A 43 -0.77 7.71 6.16
CA ALA A 43 -0.14 6.40 6.13
C ALA A 43 1.18 6.41 6.88
N VAL A 44 1.50 5.28 7.52
CA VAL A 44 2.80 5.04 8.18
C VAL A 44 3.20 3.61 7.90
N ALA A 45 4.45 3.38 7.51
CA ALA A 45 5.03 2.06 7.32
C ALA A 45 6.52 2.07 7.67
N GLU A 46 7.05 0.95 8.16
CA GLU A 46 8.48 0.75 8.40
C GLU A 46 9.08 -0.07 7.24
N ASP A 47 10.26 0.34 6.75
CA ASP A 47 11.03 -0.45 5.81
C ASP A 47 11.93 -1.48 6.54
N LYS A 48 12.58 -2.37 5.79
CA LYS A 48 13.42 -3.43 6.38
C LYS A 48 14.73 -2.93 6.97
N GLU A 49 15.11 -1.69 6.73
CA GLU A 49 16.23 -1.01 7.36
C GLU A 49 15.84 -0.26 8.64
N GLY A 50 14.56 -0.30 9.03
CA GLY A 50 14.04 0.37 10.23
C GLY A 50 13.75 1.86 10.04
N ASN A 51 13.70 2.36 8.78
CA ASN A 51 13.23 3.71 8.53
C ASN A 51 11.70 3.72 8.50
N VAL A 52 11.11 4.77 9.04
CA VAL A 52 9.67 4.97 9.05
C VAL A 52 9.27 5.92 7.92
N TRP A 53 8.39 5.48 7.05
CA TRP A 53 7.86 6.24 5.94
C TRP A 53 6.49 6.77 6.31
N ILE A 54 6.23 8.05 6.04
CA ILE A 54 4.94 8.68 6.32
C ILE A 54 4.35 9.32 5.06
N GLY A 55 3.10 9.00 4.81
CA GLY A 55 2.28 9.64 3.79
C GLY A 55 1.49 10.79 4.40
N THR A 56 1.66 11.98 3.84
CA THR A 56 1.11 13.20 4.39
C THR A 56 0.26 13.95 3.37
N ASP A 57 -0.44 15.00 3.79
CA ASP A 57 -1.12 15.94 2.91
C ASP A 57 -0.16 16.76 2.03
N LYS A 58 1.15 16.69 2.32
CA LYS A 58 2.25 17.32 1.60
C LYS A 58 3.26 16.29 1.06
N GLY A 59 2.76 15.11 0.65
CA GLY A 59 3.53 14.06 0.01
C GLY A 59 4.19 13.06 0.95
N LEU A 60 5.21 12.38 0.45
CA LEU A 60 5.93 11.32 1.13
C LEU A 60 7.13 11.88 1.91
N LYS A 61 7.28 11.47 3.16
CA LYS A 61 8.45 11.79 3.98
C LYS A 61 9.01 10.53 4.60
N ARG A 62 10.31 10.56 4.92
CA ARG A 62 11.01 9.50 5.65
C ARG A 62 11.47 10.03 7.01
N ILE A 63 11.35 9.19 8.02
CA ILE A 63 11.83 9.47 9.36
C ILE A 63 13.04 8.59 9.61
N GLU A 64 14.17 9.22 9.85
CA GLU A 64 15.36 8.57 10.37
C GLU A 64 15.40 8.71 11.89
N THR A 65 15.69 7.61 12.57
CA THR A 65 15.84 7.62 14.02
C THR A 65 17.26 7.21 14.40
N THR A 66 18.00 8.12 15.03
CA THR A 66 19.33 7.84 15.58
C THR A 66 19.26 8.02 17.09
N GLY A 67 19.10 6.92 17.82
CA GLY A 67 18.82 6.96 19.25
C GLY A 67 17.51 7.69 19.54
N ASN A 68 17.57 8.77 20.33
CA ASN A 68 16.39 9.60 20.65
C ASN A 68 16.16 10.76 19.66
N GLN A 69 17.03 10.91 18.66
CA GLN A 69 16.87 11.96 17.64
C GLN A 69 16.02 11.44 16.51
N ILE A 70 15.05 12.25 16.10
CA ILE A 70 14.15 12.01 14.99
C ILE A 70 14.42 13.09 13.97
N ARG A 71 14.81 12.68 12.77
CA ARG A 71 15.01 13.56 11.62
C ARG A 71 14.00 13.18 10.54
N VAL A 72 13.28 14.15 10.05
CA VAL A 72 12.34 13.96 8.95
C VAL A 72 13.00 14.45 7.67
N GLU A 73 13.13 13.54 6.71
CA GLU A 73 13.80 13.77 5.43
C GLU A 73 12.89 13.44 4.25
N GLY A 74 13.31 13.90 3.09
CA GLY A 74 12.75 13.55 1.80
C GLY A 74 11.82 14.60 1.22
N ASN A 75 12.05 14.84 -0.05
CA ASN A 75 11.27 15.75 -0.89
C ASN A 75 11.05 15.05 -2.23
N TYR A 76 10.49 13.83 -2.14
CA TYR A 76 10.35 12.90 -3.26
C TYR A 76 9.48 13.45 -4.41
N GLU A 77 8.67 14.47 -4.13
CA GLU A 77 7.75 15.07 -5.08
C GLU A 77 8.46 16.00 -6.07
N LYS A 78 9.34 16.89 -5.58
CA LYS A 78 9.96 17.97 -6.38
C LYS A 78 10.91 17.47 -7.45
N GLU A 79 11.70 16.44 -7.11
CA GLU A 79 12.75 15.92 -8.01
C GLU A 79 12.18 15.09 -9.15
N ASN A 80 10.94 14.62 -9.04
CA ASN A 80 10.32 13.69 -9.96
C ASN A 80 9.07 14.25 -10.66
N GLY A 81 8.82 15.55 -10.55
CA GLY A 81 7.68 16.19 -11.20
C GLY A 81 6.31 15.78 -10.64
N LEU A 82 6.31 15.16 -9.46
CA LEU A 82 5.10 14.92 -8.70
C LEU A 82 4.71 16.23 -8.02
N GLU A 83 3.54 16.75 -8.29
CA GLU A 83 2.98 17.90 -7.59
C GLU A 83 2.81 17.57 -6.11
N GLU A 84 2.71 18.57 -5.24
CA GLU A 84 2.44 18.43 -3.81
C GLU A 84 1.05 17.77 -3.58
N ALA A 85 0.96 16.49 -3.88
CA ALA A 85 -0.25 15.70 -3.72
C ALA A 85 -0.14 14.83 -2.46
N GLY A 86 -1.24 14.67 -1.74
CA GLY A 86 -1.27 13.84 -0.54
C GLY A 86 -1.02 12.36 -0.83
N VAL A 87 -0.16 11.73 -0.05
CA VAL A 87 0.08 10.29 -0.07
C VAL A 87 -0.81 9.63 0.97
N ARG A 88 -1.73 8.78 0.51
CA ARG A 88 -2.73 8.13 1.37
C ARG A 88 -2.42 6.69 1.70
N THR A 89 -1.60 6.03 0.88
CA THR A 89 -1.23 4.62 1.08
C THR A 89 0.26 4.46 0.90
N ILE A 90 0.88 3.77 1.84
CA ILE A 90 2.27 3.31 1.75
C ILE A 90 2.25 1.80 1.96
N TYR A 91 3.00 1.09 1.14
CA TYR A 91 3.21 -0.33 1.26
C TYR A 91 4.70 -0.66 1.10
N VAL A 92 5.23 -1.47 1.99
CA VAL A 92 6.60 -2.00 1.91
C VAL A 92 6.50 -3.48 1.58
N ASN A 93 7.04 -3.87 0.43
CA ASN A 93 6.97 -5.23 -0.04
C ASN A 93 8.10 -6.12 0.54
N ASN A 94 8.04 -7.41 0.20
CA ASN A 94 9.02 -8.41 0.66
C ASN A 94 10.45 -8.17 0.13
N TYR A 95 10.62 -7.33 -0.89
CA TYR A 95 11.92 -6.96 -1.47
C TYR A 95 12.46 -5.63 -0.96
N ASN A 96 11.83 -5.06 0.07
CA ASN A 96 12.13 -3.73 0.60
C ASN A 96 11.90 -2.60 -0.41
N GLN A 97 10.95 -2.78 -1.31
CA GLN A 97 10.49 -1.70 -2.17
C GLN A 97 9.34 -0.98 -1.51
N ILE A 98 9.40 0.32 -1.46
CA ILE A 98 8.38 1.18 -0.89
C ILE A 98 7.48 1.68 -2.02
N TYR A 99 6.20 1.36 -1.94
CA TYR A 99 5.18 1.90 -2.82
C TYR A 99 4.44 3.02 -2.09
N ALA A 100 4.42 4.20 -2.68
CA ALA A 100 3.65 5.33 -2.18
C ALA A 100 2.58 5.73 -3.21
N ALA A 101 1.33 5.67 -2.79
CA ALA A 101 0.19 5.95 -3.66
C ALA A 101 -0.34 7.37 -3.45
N TYR A 102 -0.30 8.12 -4.54
CA TYR A 102 -0.93 9.42 -4.75
C TYR A 102 -2.26 9.24 -5.50
N LEU A 103 -2.97 10.31 -5.76
CA LEU A 103 -4.10 10.26 -6.67
C LEU A 103 -3.62 9.98 -8.10
N ASN A 104 -4.07 8.87 -8.68
CA ASN A 104 -3.73 8.42 -10.05
C ASN A 104 -2.23 8.18 -10.34
N VAL A 105 -1.40 8.12 -9.30
CA VAL A 105 0.03 7.84 -9.42
C VAL A 105 0.47 6.95 -8.26
N VAL A 106 1.29 5.96 -8.56
CA VAL A 106 2.01 5.16 -7.57
C VAL A 106 3.50 5.28 -7.88
N VAL A 107 4.30 5.62 -6.89
CA VAL A 107 5.76 5.60 -7.02
C VAL A 107 6.32 4.39 -6.29
N ARG A 108 7.39 3.81 -6.84
CA ARG A 108 8.19 2.77 -6.21
C ARG A 108 9.60 3.28 -5.94
N ILE A 109 10.05 3.08 -4.73
CA ILE A 109 11.37 3.47 -4.23
C ILE A 109 12.08 2.21 -3.75
N ASP A 110 13.36 2.01 -4.09
CA ASP A 110 14.19 0.98 -3.44
C ASP A 110 14.54 1.45 -2.01
N GLY A 111 14.18 0.69 -0.99
CA GLY A 111 14.48 1.03 0.39
C GLY A 111 15.98 1.10 0.68
N ARG A 112 16.83 0.48 -0.14
CA ARG A 112 18.29 0.52 -0.04
C ARG A 112 18.88 1.79 -0.65
N GLU A 113 18.31 2.25 -1.77
CA GLU A 113 18.68 3.48 -2.47
C GLU A 113 17.65 4.59 -2.16
N LYS A 114 17.63 5.04 -0.93
CA LYS A 114 16.60 5.82 -0.26
C LYS A 114 16.17 7.15 -0.91
N GLU A 115 16.89 7.62 -1.89
CA GLU A 115 16.64 8.93 -2.52
C GLU A 115 16.10 8.80 -3.95
N LYS A 116 16.06 7.58 -4.51
CA LYS A 116 15.73 7.37 -5.90
C LYS A 116 14.38 6.71 -6.09
N ILE A 117 13.51 7.38 -6.82
CA ILE A 117 12.32 6.73 -7.37
C ILE A 117 12.76 5.80 -8.50
N GLU A 118 12.49 4.51 -8.35
CA GLU A 118 12.78 3.51 -9.37
C GLU A 118 11.74 3.52 -10.50
N SER A 119 10.47 3.69 -10.15
CA SER A 119 9.38 3.60 -11.11
C SER A 119 8.23 4.51 -10.72
N VAL A 120 7.57 5.07 -11.74
CA VAL A 120 6.36 5.87 -11.60
C VAL A 120 5.26 5.20 -12.41
N TYR A 121 4.20 4.77 -11.73
CA TYR A 121 3.04 4.13 -12.34
C TYR A 121 1.90 5.13 -12.50
N THR A 122 1.36 5.21 -13.70
CA THR A 122 0.27 6.10 -14.07
C THR A 122 -0.75 5.34 -14.93
N LEU A 123 -1.77 6.01 -15.39
CA LEU A 123 -2.73 5.44 -16.36
C LEU A 123 -2.07 4.91 -17.63
N ARG A 124 -0.90 5.44 -18.03
CA ARG A 124 -0.19 5.03 -19.24
C ARG A 124 0.46 3.66 -19.13
N ASN A 125 0.82 3.25 -17.92
CA ASN A 125 1.42 1.93 -17.65
C ASN A 125 0.54 1.07 -16.74
N GLY A 126 -0.77 1.17 -16.91
CA GLY A 126 -1.74 0.21 -16.41
C GLY A 126 -2.35 0.51 -15.05
N LEU A 127 -1.98 1.63 -14.40
CA LEU A 127 -2.71 2.06 -13.22
C LEU A 127 -4.13 2.46 -13.63
N THR A 128 -5.13 1.96 -12.95
CA THR A 128 -6.51 2.40 -13.16
C THR A 128 -6.76 3.73 -12.48
N ASN A 129 -7.71 4.50 -13.03
CA ASN A 129 -8.09 5.78 -12.46
C ASN A 129 -8.56 5.60 -11.00
N GLY A 130 -8.11 6.48 -10.13
CA GLY A 130 -8.48 6.47 -8.73
C GLY A 130 -7.29 6.25 -7.79
N HIS A 131 -7.63 6.21 -6.51
CA HIS A 131 -6.66 6.11 -5.44
C HIS A 131 -6.45 4.65 -5.04
N VAL A 132 -5.20 4.19 -5.02
CA VAL A 132 -4.85 2.88 -4.46
C VAL A 132 -5.05 2.92 -2.94
N SER A 133 -5.95 2.09 -2.44
CA SER A 133 -6.35 2.07 -1.03
C SER A 133 -5.61 1.03 -0.22
N CYS A 134 -5.20 -0.06 -0.84
CA CYS A 134 -4.53 -1.17 -0.17
C CYS A 134 -3.62 -1.93 -1.13
N MET A 135 -2.56 -2.53 -0.58
CA MET A 135 -1.58 -3.32 -1.33
C MET A 135 -1.15 -4.54 -0.52
N VAL A 136 -0.72 -5.59 -1.19
CA VAL A 136 -0.22 -6.83 -0.59
C VAL A 136 0.67 -7.59 -1.57
N ASP A 137 1.67 -8.32 -1.07
CA ASP A 137 2.41 -9.29 -1.87
C ASP A 137 1.76 -10.67 -1.82
N ASP A 138 1.76 -11.37 -2.94
CA ASP A 138 1.49 -12.80 -2.95
C ASP A 138 2.74 -13.62 -2.55
N HIS A 139 2.56 -14.95 -2.49
CA HIS A 139 3.64 -15.88 -2.11
C HIS A 139 4.66 -16.14 -3.25
N ILE A 140 4.37 -15.69 -4.47
CA ILE A 140 5.25 -15.83 -5.65
C ILE A 140 5.95 -14.52 -6.04
N GLY A 141 5.75 -13.46 -5.26
CA GLY A 141 6.48 -12.21 -5.36
C GLY A 141 5.85 -11.16 -6.27
N ASN A 142 4.57 -11.28 -6.61
CA ASN A 142 3.86 -10.17 -7.25
C ASN A 142 3.28 -9.24 -6.19
N THR A 143 3.24 -7.95 -6.48
CA THR A 143 2.57 -6.95 -5.66
C THR A 143 1.18 -6.68 -6.23
N TRP A 144 0.17 -6.78 -5.39
CA TRP A 144 -1.24 -6.56 -5.72
C TRP A 144 -1.71 -5.25 -5.12
N ALA A 145 -2.52 -4.52 -5.85
CA ALA A 145 -3.07 -3.23 -5.44
C ALA A 145 -4.57 -3.17 -5.70
N GLY A 146 -5.30 -2.64 -4.75
CA GLY A 146 -6.74 -2.41 -4.85
C GLY A 146 -7.07 -0.92 -4.85
N ASN A 147 -8.06 -0.54 -5.65
CA ASN A 147 -8.59 0.81 -5.69
C ASN A 147 -10.12 0.82 -5.83
N ASN A 148 -10.72 1.96 -6.17
CA ASN A 148 -12.16 2.10 -6.35
C ASN A 148 -12.73 1.45 -7.62
N VAL A 149 -11.89 0.96 -8.51
CA VAL A 149 -12.30 0.26 -9.75
C VAL A 149 -12.16 -1.25 -9.61
N GLY A 150 -11.11 -1.71 -8.91
CA GLY A 150 -10.85 -3.13 -8.77
C GLY A 150 -9.46 -3.46 -8.27
N VAL A 151 -8.99 -4.64 -8.64
CA VAL A 151 -7.69 -5.19 -8.27
C VAL A 151 -6.78 -5.23 -9.48
N MET A 152 -5.56 -4.80 -9.29
CA MET A 152 -4.49 -4.84 -10.27
C MET A 152 -3.22 -5.43 -9.67
N THR A 153 -2.32 -5.93 -10.50
CA THR A 153 -1.06 -6.53 -10.05
C THR A 153 0.13 -6.01 -10.84
N ILE A 154 1.26 -5.87 -10.14
CA ILE A 154 2.59 -5.76 -10.74
C ILE A 154 3.26 -7.11 -10.57
N ARG A 155 3.61 -7.76 -11.66
CA ARG A 155 4.41 -8.99 -11.62
C ARG A 155 5.85 -8.66 -11.32
N ASN A 156 6.53 -9.54 -10.59
CA ASN A 156 7.94 -9.37 -10.28
C ASN A 156 8.77 -9.15 -11.57
N GLY A 157 9.59 -8.09 -11.58
CA GLY A 157 10.41 -7.71 -12.74
C GLY A 157 9.69 -6.97 -13.87
N GLN A 158 8.42 -6.61 -13.73
CA GLN A 158 7.68 -5.81 -14.70
C GLN A 158 7.41 -4.39 -14.19
N GLU A 159 7.33 -3.45 -15.12
CA GLU A 159 7.16 -2.01 -14.83
C GLU A 159 5.74 -1.49 -15.13
N ALA A 160 4.76 -2.38 -15.15
CA ALA A 160 3.39 -2.00 -15.43
C ALA A 160 2.39 -2.74 -14.53
N PHE A 161 1.33 -2.05 -14.15
CA PHE A 161 0.17 -2.68 -13.55
C PHE A 161 -0.70 -3.37 -14.61
N TYR A 162 -1.22 -4.52 -14.25
CA TYR A 162 -2.18 -5.27 -15.05
C TYR A 162 -3.50 -5.32 -14.29
N ASN A 163 -4.58 -4.89 -14.93
CA ASN A 163 -5.91 -5.07 -14.38
C ASN A 163 -6.21 -6.55 -14.28
N TYR A 164 -6.61 -6.96 -13.08
CA TYR A 164 -6.93 -8.36 -12.80
C TYR A 164 -8.44 -8.58 -12.67
N LEU A 165 -9.11 -7.75 -11.87
CA LEU A 165 -10.50 -7.91 -11.52
C LEU A 165 -11.17 -6.54 -11.40
N SER A 166 -12.29 -6.35 -12.09
CA SER A 166 -13.21 -5.24 -11.80
C SER A 166 -14.08 -5.63 -10.61
N ALA A 167 -13.69 -5.19 -9.42
CA ALA A 167 -14.26 -5.63 -8.15
C ALA A 167 -14.91 -4.51 -7.34
N GLY A 168 -15.11 -3.35 -7.97
CA GLY A 168 -15.58 -2.17 -7.25
C GLY A 168 -14.54 -1.63 -6.25
N ASN A 169 -15.00 -0.85 -5.29
CA ASN A 169 -14.11 -0.18 -4.33
C ASN A 169 -13.48 -1.18 -3.35
N CYS A 170 -12.20 -1.50 -3.56
CA CYS A 170 -11.40 -2.33 -2.66
C CYS A 170 -10.80 -1.46 -1.55
N SER A 171 -11.12 -1.75 -0.29
CA SER A 171 -10.75 -0.94 0.87
C SER A 171 -9.69 -1.58 1.77
N ALA A 172 -9.58 -2.90 1.74
CA ALA A 172 -8.59 -3.63 2.53
C ALA A 172 -8.21 -4.95 1.86
N VAL A 173 -7.04 -5.45 2.19
CA VAL A 173 -6.55 -6.75 1.73
C VAL A 173 -5.69 -7.40 2.79
N CYS A 174 -5.73 -8.73 2.86
CA CYS A 174 -4.72 -9.50 3.58
C CYS A 174 -4.38 -10.80 2.82
N ARG A 175 -3.18 -11.30 3.10
CA ARG A 175 -2.76 -12.63 2.66
C ARG A 175 -3.06 -13.64 3.77
N LEU A 176 -3.73 -14.71 3.40
CA LEU A 176 -4.03 -15.82 4.29
C LEU A 176 -2.82 -16.75 4.45
N ASN A 177 -2.84 -17.60 5.48
CA ASN A 177 -1.75 -18.53 5.76
C ASN A 177 -1.54 -19.58 4.66
N ASP A 178 -2.58 -19.88 3.89
CA ASP A 178 -2.55 -20.79 2.74
C ASP A 178 -2.09 -20.14 1.44
N GLY A 179 -1.76 -18.85 1.47
CA GLY A 179 -1.26 -18.07 0.32
C GLY A 179 -2.34 -17.38 -0.49
N ARG A 180 -3.62 -17.68 -0.24
CA ARG A 180 -4.72 -16.96 -0.88
C ARG A 180 -4.78 -15.51 -0.43
N LEU A 181 -5.35 -14.66 -1.27
CA LEU A 181 -5.62 -13.26 -0.96
C LEU A 181 -7.10 -13.07 -0.64
N LEU A 182 -7.35 -12.34 0.43
CA LEU A 182 -8.69 -11.91 0.86
C LEU A 182 -8.80 -10.41 0.68
N TRP A 183 -9.73 -9.99 -0.16
CA TRP A 183 -10.03 -8.59 -0.46
C TRP A 183 -11.38 -8.20 0.11
N ALA A 184 -11.44 -7.07 0.79
CA ALA A 184 -12.69 -6.44 1.19
C ALA A 184 -13.05 -5.34 0.20
N ASN A 185 -14.27 -5.38 -0.30
CA ASN A 185 -14.83 -4.35 -1.16
C ASN A 185 -16.22 -3.90 -0.67
N SER A 186 -16.85 -2.99 -1.41
CA SER A 186 -18.18 -2.47 -1.06
C SER A 186 -19.31 -3.50 -1.12
N TRP A 187 -19.07 -4.67 -1.73
CA TRP A 187 -20.08 -5.74 -1.91
C TRP A 187 -19.85 -6.95 -0.99
N GLY A 188 -18.67 -7.04 -0.34
CA GLY A 188 -18.33 -8.14 0.54
C GLY A 188 -16.87 -8.51 0.51
N LEU A 189 -16.58 -9.82 0.63
CA LEU A 189 -15.24 -10.37 0.66
C LEU A 189 -15.00 -11.20 -0.60
N ILE A 190 -13.84 -11.01 -1.21
CA ILE A 190 -13.39 -11.77 -2.38
C ILE A 190 -12.16 -12.58 -1.98
N PHE A 191 -12.24 -13.88 -2.18
CA PHE A 191 -11.11 -14.80 -2.02
C PHE A 191 -10.60 -15.23 -3.38
N PHE A 192 -9.29 -15.22 -3.59
CA PHE A 192 -8.70 -15.85 -4.77
C PHE A 192 -7.28 -16.35 -4.50
N ASP A 193 -6.89 -17.35 -5.28
CA ASP A 193 -5.53 -17.89 -5.28
C ASP A 193 -4.71 -17.22 -6.38
N PRO A 194 -3.68 -16.44 -6.04
CA PRO A 194 -2.80 -15.83 -7.02
C PRO A 194 -2.10 -16.84 -7.93
N SER A 195 -1.86 -18.05 -7.47
CA SER A 195 -1.19 -19.12 -8.23
C SER A 195 -2.05 -19.67 -9.36
N ALA A 196 -3.37 -19.60 -9.24
CA ALA A 196 -4.31 -19.99 -10.29
C ALA A 196 -4.25 -19.06 -11.52
N THR A 197 -3.57 -17.91 -11.40
CA THR A 197 -3.44 -16.89 -12.46
C THR A 197 -2.29 -17.16 -13.43
N LYS A 198 -1.80 -18.38 -13.54
CA LYS A 198 -0.71 -18.77 -14.45
C LYS A 198 -1.06 -18.39 -15.89
N GLY A 199 -0.40 -17.34 -16.33
CA GLY A 199 -0.11 -16.93 -17.67
C GLY A 199 -0.94 -17.54 -18.80
N ASP A 200 -2.13 -16.99 -19.06
CA ASP A 200 -2.72 -17.15 -20.37
C ASP A 200 -2.76 -15.78 -21.06
N SER A 201 -2.09 -15.71 -22.20
CA SER A 201 -2.01 -14.55 -23.05
C SER A 201 -3.28 -14.33 -23.89
N GLY A 202 -4.36 -14.96 -23.55
CA GLY A 202 -5.62 -14.87 -24.27
C GLY A 202 -6.84 -15.19 -23.41
N LYS A 203 -7.67 -14.22 -23.17
CA LYS A 203 -8.96 -14.29 -22.47
C LYS A 203 -8.84 -14.69 -20.99
N LYS A 204 -8.83 -13.67 -20.15
CA LYS A 204 -8.86 -13.82 -18.68
C LYS A 204 -10.25 -14.32 -18.27
N HIS A 205 -10.35 -15.58 -17.89
CA HIS A 205 -11.50 -16.09 -17.18
C HIS A 205 -11.27 -15.90 -15.68
N LEU A 206 -12.06 -15.06 -15.07
CA LEU A 206 -12.14 -14.98 -13.63
C LEU A 206 -13.07 -16.09 -13.14
N MET A 207 -12.58 -16.99 -12.32
CA MET A 207 -13.45 -17.89 -11.54
C MET A 207 -13.62 -17.32 -10.14
N LEU A 208 -14.76 -16.74 -9.86
CA LEU A 208 -15.24 -16.55 -8.49
C LEU A 208 -15.69 -17.92 -8.00
N THR A 209 -14.92 -18.52 -7.09
CA THR A 209 -15.23 -19.87 -6.65
C THR A 209 -16.29 -19.88 -5.57
N ASP A 210 -16.27 -18.94 -4.64
CA ASP A 210 -17.28 -18.86 -3.58
C ASP A 210 -17.37 -17.45 -2.98
N VAL A 211 -18.57 -17.00 -2.67
CA VAL A 211 -18.82 -15.82 -1.83
C VAL A 211 -19.54 -16.33 -0.58
N GLU A 212 -18.90 -16.27 0.56
CA GLU A 212 -19.50 -16.62 1.84
C GLU A 212 -19.88 -15.36 2.62
N VAL A 213 -21.13 -15.27 3.05
CA VAL A 213 -21.63 -14.26 3.97
C VAL A 213 -22.27 -14.97 5.15
N GLY A 214 -21.75 -14.76 6.36
CA GLY A 214 -22.30 -15.35 7.58
C GLY A 214 -22.18 -16.88 7.67
N GLY A 215 -21.25 -17.50 6.93
CA GLY A 215 -21.07 -18.95 6.90
C GLY A 215 -21.97 -19.67 5.90
N GLU A 216 -22.73 -18.96 5.10
CA GLU A 216 -23.48 -19.51 3.98
C GLU A 216 -22.88 -19.05 2.64
N THR A 217 -22.68 -20.00 1.73
CA THR A 217 -22.23 -19.69 0.35
C THR A 217 -23.33 -18.96 -0.38
N VAL A 218 -23.15 -17.68 -0.67
CA VAL A 218 -24.20 -16.83 -1.23
C VAL A 218 -24.26 -16.86 -2.75
N LEU A 219 -23.15 -17.17 -3.44
CA LEU A 219 -23.14 -17.28 -4.91
C LEU A 219 -21.92 -18.08 -5.40
N ALA A 220 -22.16 -19.14 -6.16
CA ALA A 220 -21.22 -19.66 -7.15
C ALA A 220 -21.62 -19.08 -8.51
N LEU A 221 -20.90 -18.08 -9.00
CA LEU A 221 -21.05 -17.60 -10.38
C LEU A 221 -20.09 -18.39 -11.28
N SER A 222 -20.57 -19.48 -11.88
CA SER A 222 -19.94 -20.04 -13.06
C SER A 222 -20.30 -19.13 -14.25
N LEU A 223 -19.38 -18.31 -14.69
CA LEU A 223 -19.47 -17.66 -15.99
C LEU A 223 -18.96 -18.65 -17.03
N ILE A 224 -19.87 -19.09 -17.88
CA ILE A 224 -19.63 -19.84 -19.13
C ILE A 224 -18.95 -18.94 -20.17
#